data_7f54aa61a55fae607dac4262a9551d4d
#
_entry.id   7f54aa61a55fae607dac4262a9551d4d
#
_cell.length_a   1.000
_cell.length_b   1.000
_cell.length_c   1.000
_cell.angle_alpha   90.00
_cell.angle_beta   90.00
_cell.angle_gamma   90.00
#
_symmetry.space_group_name_H-M   'P 1'
#
loop_
_entity.id
_entity.type
_entity.pdbx_description
1 polymer ?
#
loop_
_entity_poly.entity_id
_entity_poly.type
_entity_poly.pdbx_seq_one_letter_code
_entity_poly.pdbx_strand_id
1 'polypeptide(L)'
;MTIHVCTLIWDANQSSKDFSSMYDESWVEKLYRGFRRNLTLPFQFMCWTDRPRQFAEPDIQQVVDPMLGHDGYADCIKPYALGKPMILCGLDTVVTGNIDHLAEYVLEGGKFALPRDPYKPEIACNGVALCPGMVEVHINHRGENDMEHVRKFPHVFIDDIFPGQVKSYKGHIKRRGWGGIKIAYFHGKEKPHEIADRVVKEHWV
;
A
#
# COMPACT_ATOMS: atom_id res chain seq x y z
N MET A 1 -6.92 -12.32 16.35
CA MET A 1 -6.84 -10.87 16.03
C MET A 1 -7.11 -10.69 14.55
N THR A 2 -7.63 -9.53 14.12
CA THR A 2 -7.94 -9.23 12.71
C THR A 2 -6.92 -8.24 12.19
N ILE A 3 -6.29 -8.52 11.05
CA ILE A 3 -5.40 -7.58 10.38
C ILE A 3 -6.22 -6.56 9.56
N HIS A 4 -5.78 -5.32 9.50
CA HIS A 4 -6.36 -4.31 8.62
C HIS A 4 -5.51 -4.19 7.35
N VAL A 5 -6.16 -4.21 6.21
CA VAL A 5 -5.54 -3.85 4.93
C VAL A 5 -6.04 -2.46 4.56
N CYS A 6 -5.13 -1.52 4.40
CA CYS A 6 -5.47 -0.11 4.24
C CYS A 6 -4.96 0.44 2.90
N THR A 7 -5.77 1.26 2.28
CA THR A 7 -5.43 2.03 1.08
C THR A 7 -6.18 3.36 1.06
N LEU A 8 -5.88 4.21 0.06
CA LEU A 8 -6.53 5.51 -0.09
C LEU A 8 -6.86 5.77 -1.55
N ILE A 9 -7.97 6.48 -1.77
CA ILE A 9 -8.34 7.02 -3.09
C ILE A 9 -8.98 8.40 -2.90
N TRP A 10 -8.60 9.36 -3.75
CA TRP A 10 -9.24 10.68 -3.86
C TRP A 10 -9.31 11.11 -5.32
N ASP A 11 -10.21 12.04 -5.63
CA ASP A 11 -10.30 12.60 -6.95
C ASP A 11 -9.05 13.46 -7.24
N ALA A 12 -8.40 13.19 -8.36
CA ALA A 12 -7.15 13.86 -8.71
C ALA A 12 -7.33 15.38 -8.77
N ASN A 13 -6.45 16.09 -8.13
CA ASN A 13 -6.41 17.55 -8.09
C ASN A 13 -5.06 18.07 -8.58
N GLN A 14 -4.83 19.39 -8.50
CA GLN A 14 -3.58 19.98 -8.97
C GLN A 14 -2.32 19.42 -8.31
N SER A 15 -2.41 18.99 -7.05
CA SER A 15 -1.29 18.42 -6.29
C SER A 15 -0.98 16.97 -6.64
N SER A 16 -1.91 16.24 -7.25
CA SER A 16 -1.80 14.78 -7.45
C SER A 16 -2.03 14.30 -8.88
N LYS A 17 -2.59 15.14 -9.78
CA LYS A 17 -3.04 14.75 -11.14
C LYS A 17 -2.03 14.00 -12.01
N ASP A 18 -0.76 14.28 -11.85
CA ASP A 18 0.29 13.69 -12.71
C ASP A 18 0.44 12.18 -12.53
N PHE A 19 0.04 11.64 -11.36
CA PHE A 19 0.20 10.24 -11.03
C PHE A 19 -1.08 9.56 -10.50
N SER A 20 -2.19 10.27 -10.41
CA SER A 20 -3.43 9.75 -9.81
C SER A 20 -4.70 9.98 -10.64
N SER A 21 -4.61 10.64 -11.79
CA SER A 21 -5.78 10.92 -12.65
C SER A 21 -6.45 9.67 -13.23
N MET A 22 -5.75 8.53 -13.22
CA MET A 22 -6.28 7.25 -13.70
C MET A 22 -7.00 6.43 -12.62
N TYR A 23 -6.89 6.81 -11.35
CA TYR A 23 -7.46 6.02 -10.26
C TYR A 23 -8.97 6.22 -10.17
N ASP A 24 -9.69 5.12 -10.16
CA ASP A 24 -11.12 5.01 -9.92
C ASP A 24 -11.41 3.86 -8.94
N GLU A 25 -12.68 3.62 -8.66
CA GLU A 25 -13.14 2.61 -7.74
C GLU A 25 -12.65 1.20 -8.12
N SER A 26 -12.47 0.92 -9.42
CA SER A 26 -12.00 -0.39 -9.89
C SER A 26 -10.59 -0.73 -9.41
N TRP A 27 -9.75 0.27 -9.15
CA TRP A 27 -8.40 0.05 -8.61
C TRP A 27 -8.44 -0.45 -7.17
N VAL A 28 -9.33 0.12 -6.35
CA VAL A 28 -9.57 -0.33 -4.98
C VAL A 28 -10.09 -1.76 -4.98
N GLU A 29 -11.04 -2.06 -5.86
CA GLU A 29 -11.63 -3.40 -6.00
C GLU A 29 -10.60 -4.45 -6.44
N LYS A 30 -9.74 -4.12 -7.40
CA LYS A 30 -8.66 -5.02 -7.85
C LYS A 30 -7.66 -5.29 -6.73
N LEU A 31 -7.29 -4.26 -5.98
CA LEU A 31 -6.43 -4.42 -4.82
C LEU A 31 -7.10 -5.31 -3.75
N TYR A 32 -8.37 -5.05 -3.42
CA TYR A 32 -9.14 -5.86 -2.49
C TYR A 32 -9.17 -7.33 -2.93
N ARG A 33 -9.53 -7.61 -4.20
CA ARG A 33 -9.55 -8.97 -4.73
C ARG A 33 -8.17 -9.65 -4.70
N GLY A 34 -7.11 -8.86 -4.90
CA GLY A 34 -5.74 -9.34 -4.73
C GLY A 34 -5.46 -9.85 -3.32
N PHE A 35 -5.84 -9.08 -2.30
CA PHE A 35 -5.73 -9.49 -0.90
C PHE A 35 -6.65 -10.67 -0.58
N ARG A 36 -7.92 -10.63 -1.00
CA ARG A 36 -8.88 -11.70 -0.76
C ARG A 36 -8.44 -13.07 -1.29
N ARG A 37 -7.71 -13.11 -2.41
CA ARG A 37 -7.17 -14.35 -2.97
C ARG A 37 -5.93 -14.86 -2.24
N ASN A 38 -5.17 -13.98 -1.59
CA ASN A 38 -3.81 -14.27 -1.13
C ASN A 38 -3.60 -14.09 0.37
N LEU A 39 -4.61 -13.65 1.11
CA LEU A 39 -4.60 -13.52 2.57
C LEU A 39 -5.73 -14.39 3.13
N THR A 40 -5.37 -15.51 3.78
CA THR A 40 -6.35 -16.46 4.33
C THR A 40 -6.75 -16.15 5.76
N LEU A 41 -5.96 -15.32 6.45
CA LEU A 41 -6.29 -14.84 7.79
C LEU A 41 -7.47 -13.85 7.75
N PRO A 42 -8.28 -13.78 8.81
CA PRO A 42 -9.34 -12.78 8.91
C PRO A 42 -8.78 -11.35 8.79
N PHE A 43 -9.29 -10.60 7.82
CA PHE A 43 -8.89 -9.22 7.60
C PHE A 43 -10.08 -8.28 7.37
N GLN A 44 -9.88 -7.01 7.63
CA GLN A 44 -10.77 -5.91 7.25
C GLN A 44 -10.07 -5.06 6.19
N PHE A 45 -10.74 -4.85 5.07
CA PHE A 45 -10.21 -3.97 4.02
C PHE A 45 -10.80 -2.57 4.18
N MET A 46 -9.95 -1.58 4.40
CA MET A 46 -10.33 -0.20 4.66
C MET A 46 -9.78 0.72 3.58
N CYS A 47 -10.65 1.54 3.02
CA CYS A 47 -10.29 2.53 2.01
C CYS A 47 -10.64 3.94 2.53
N TRP A 48 -9.62 4.79 2.70
CA TRP A 48 -9.84 6.21 2.93
C TRP A 48 -10.25 6.89 1.64
N THR A 49 -11.33 7.67 1.68
CA THR A 49 -11.91 8.32 0.50
C THR A 49 -12.22 9.79 0.80
N ASP A 50 -12.07 10.65 -0.20
CA ASP A 50 -12.43 12.08 -0.13
C ASP A 50 -13.93 12.31 -0.12
N ARG A 51 -14.70 11.37 -0.63
CA ARG A 51 -16.17 11.38 -0.73
C ARG A 51 -16.73 9.96 -0.65
N PRO A 52 -18.02 9.78 -0.38
CA PRO A 52 -18.66 8.47 -0.50
C PRO A 52 -18.49 7.91 -1.93
N ARG A 53 -18.06 6.66 -2.04
CA ARG A 53 -17.85 5.95 -3.29
C ARG A 53 -18.69 4.67 -3.33
N GLN A 54 -19.00 4.18 -4.52
CA GLN A 54 -19.71 2.92 -4.70
C GLN A 54 -18.72 1.87 -5.20
N PHE A 55 -18.49 0.85 -4.38
CA PHE A 55 -17.67 -0.30 -4.73
C PHE A 55 -18.58 -1.50 -5.05
N ALA A 56 -18.21 -2.27 -6.07
CA ALA A 56 -18.88 -3.54 -6.38
C ALA A 56 -18.62 -4.61 -5.31
N GLU A 57 -17.53 -4.47 -4.54
CA GLU A 57 -17.15 -5.37 -3.47
C GLU A 57 -17.70 -4.85 -2.12
N PRO A 58 -18.72 -5.52 -1.53
CA PRO A 58 -19.43 -5.00 -0.35
C PRO A 58 -18.61 -5.01 0.95
N ASP A 59 -17.53 -5.78 0.98
CA ASP A 59 -16.65 -5.90 2.16
C ASP A 59 -15.62 -4.76 2.25
N ILE A 60 -15.57 -3.86 1.27
CA ILE A 60 -14.70 -2.67 1.31
C ILE A 60 -15.32 -1.64 2.25
N GLN A 61 -14.68 -1.43 3.39
CA GLN A 61 -15.09 -0.41 4.36
C GLN A 61 -14.50 0.94 4.00
N GLN A 62 -15.35 1.98 3.97
CA GLN A 62 -14.92 3.34 3.66
C GLN A 62 -14.71 4.17 4.93
N VAL A 63 -13.64 4.94 4.93
CA VAL A 63 -13.44 6.06 5.87
C VAL A 63 -13.49 7.34 5.06
N VAL A 64 -14.60 8.05 5.10
CA VAL A 64 -14.79 9.28 4.33
C VAL A 64 -14.18 10.47 5.07
N ASP A 65 -13.18 11.09 4.44
CA ASP A 65 -12.54 12.32 4.91
C ASP A 65 -12.55 13.35 3.77
N PRO A 66 -13.44 14.35 3.80
CA PRO A 66 -13.53 15.35 2.74
C PRO A 66 -12.25 16.17 2.51
N MET A 67 -11.30 16.13 3.45
CA MET A 67 -10.00 16.79 3.31
C MET A 67 -8.92 15.90 2.70
N LEU A 68 -9.24 14.61 2.42
CA LEU A 68 -8.28 13.70 1.83
C LEU A 68 -7.84 14.18 0.44
N GLY A 69 -6.55 14.21 0.20
CA GLY A 69 -5.93 14.62 -1.05
C GLY A 69 -5.68 16.13 -1.17
N HIS A 70 -6.17 16.97 -0.24
CA HIS A 70 -5.92 18.41 -0.24
C HIS A 70 -4.42 18.72 -0.17
N ASP A 71 -3.70 18.02 0.68
CA ASP A 71 -2.24 18.12 0.81
C ASP A 71 -1.49 17.12 -0.11
N GLY A 72 -2.19 16.61 -1.12
CA GLY A 72 -1.65 15.65 -2.08
C GLY A 72 -1.21 14.34 -1.39
N TYR A 73 0.00 13.88 -1.71
CA TYR A 73 0.52 12.61 -1.16
C TYR A 73 0.90 12.69 0.33
N ALA A 74 1.00 13.88 0.92
CA ALA A 74 1.16 14.02 2.37
C ALA A 74 0.01 13.35 3.13
N ASP A 75 -1.18 13.32 2.55
CA ASP A 75 -2.36 12.66 3.11
C ASP A 75 -2.27 11.11 3.17
N CYS A 76 -1.28 10.48 2.52
CA CYS A 76 -1.04 9.04 2.66
C CYS A 76 -0.70 8.60 4.09
N ILE A 77 -0.49 9.55 5.00
CA ILE A 77 -0.30 9.32 6.44
C ILE A 77 -1.63 9.05 7.18
N LYS A 78 -2.77 9.47 6.65
CA LYS A 78 -4.07 9.40 7.35
C LYS A 78 -4.46 8.00 7.86
N PRO A 79 -4.19 6.88 7.17
CA PRO A 79 -4.52 5.55 7.69
C PRO A 79 -3.83 5.17 9.00
N TYR A 80 -2.68 5.79 9.33
CA TYR A 80 -2.01 5.56 10.60
C TYR A 80 -2.82 6.01 11.81
N ALA A 81 -3.80 6.92 11.61
CA ALA A 81 -4.77 7.31 12.65
C ALA A 81 -5.56 6.12 13.23
N LEU A 82 -5.66 5.01 12.48
CA LEU A 82 -6.32 3.78 12.94
C LEU A 82 -5.69 3.23 14.22
N GLY A 83 -4.37 3.38 14.41
CA GLY A 83 -3.64 2.90 15.58
C GLY A 83 -3.73 1.38 15.79
N LYS A 84 -3.96 0.61 14.74
CA LYS A 84 -4.13 -0.85 14.77
C LYS A 84 -3.13 -1.53 13.83
N PRO A 85 -2.87 -2.83 14.04
CA PRO A 85 -2.07 -3.64 13.14
C PRO A 85 -2.63 -3.58 11.72
N MET A 86 -1.80 -3.14 10.74
CA MET A 86 -2.23 -3.00 9.35
C MET A 86 -1.12 -3.26 8.33
N ILE A 87 -1.56 -3.65 7.13
CA ILE A 87 -0.78 -3.59 5.89
C ILE A 87 -1.33 -2.41 5.10
N LEU A 88 -0.53 -1.36 4.93
CA LEU A 88 -0.89 -0.19 4.13
C LEU A 88 -0.16 -0.23 2.80
N CYS A 89 -0.87 -0.03 1.70
CA CYS A 89 -0.27 0.01 0.37
C CYS A 89 -1.04 0.93 -0.59
N GLY A 90 -0.33 1.40 -1.62
CA GLY A 90 -0.93 2.17 -2.70
C GLY A 90 -1.85 1.33 -3.59
N LEU A 91 -2.75 1.99 -4.32
CA LEU A 91 -3.72 1.37 -5.24
C LEU A 91 -3.05 0.59 -6.37
N ASP A 92 -1.86 0.97 -6.75
CA ASP A 92 -1.05 0.35 -7.78
C ASP A 92 -0.17 -0.81 -7.24
N THR A 93 -0.72 -1.57 -6.30
CA THR A 93 -0.09 -2.76 -5.74
C THR A 93 -0.75 -4.02 -6.27
N VAL A 94 0.06 -5.02 -6.62
CA VAL A 94 -0.39 -6.31 -7.15
C VAL A 94 0.06 -7.42 -6.20
N VAL A 95 -0.90 -8.19 -5.67
CA VAL A 95 -0.64 -9.31 -4.77
C VAL A 95 -0.69 -10.61 -5.59
N THR A 96 0.41 -11.37 -5.62
CA THR A 96 0.62 -12.50 -6.53
C THR A 96 0.76 -13.85 -5.84
N GLY A 97 0.71 -13.90 -4.51
CA GLY A 97 0.81 -15.15 -3.77
C GLY A 97 0.49 -14.97 -2.29
N ASN A 98 0.39 -16.07 -1.55
CA ASN A 98 0.03 -16.04 -0.14
C ASN A 98 0.94 -15.14 0.70
N ILE A 99 0.31 -14.28 1.51
CA ILE A 99 0.95 -13.25 2.36
C ILE A 99 0.58 -13.36 3.84
N ASP A 100 0.04 -14.51 4.28
CA ASP A 100 -0.35 -14.73 5.67
C ASP A 100 0.78 -14.41 6.64
N HIS A 101 1.99 -14.86 6.34
CA HIS A 101 3.18 -14.61 7.17
C HIS A 101 3.54 -13.13 7.32
N LEU A 102 3.20 -12.27 6.35
CA LEU A 102 3.37 -10.82 6.50
C LEU A 102 2.34 -10.25 7.49
N ALA A 103 1.11 -10.76 7.43
CA ALA A 103 0.05 -10.37 8.36
C ALA A 103 0.32 -10.91 9.77
N GLU A 104 0.78 -12.16 9.90
CA GLU A 104 1.21 -12.76 11.17
C GLU A 104 2.31 -11.94 11.83
N TYR A 105 3.34 -11.55 11.08
CA TYR A 105 4.40 -10.68 11.58
C TYR A 105 3.86 -9.40 12.23
N VAL A 106 2.88 -8.76 11.59
CA VAL A 106 2.26 -7.53 12.11
C VAL A 106 1.40 -7.81 13.35
N LEU A 107 0.62 -8.90 13.32
CA LEU A 107 -0.29 -9.29 14.41
C LEU A 107 0.46 -9.75 15.67
N GLU A 108 1.64 -10.33 15.51
CA GLU A 108 2.51 -10.79 16.60
C GLU A 108 3.36 -9.66 17.22
N GLY A 109 3.13 -8.41 16.81
CA GLY A 109 3.84 -7.24 17.33
C GLY A 109 5.20 -7.02 16.68
N GLY A 110 5.37 -7.41 15.45
CA GLY A 110 6.55 -7.13 14.65
C GLY A 110 6.86 -5.61 14.58
N LYS A 111 8.10 -5.27 14.30
CA LYS A 111 8.51 -3.87 14.16
C LYS A 111 7.85 -3.24 12.93
N PHE A 112 7.69 -1.92 12.94
CA PHE A 112 7.33 -1.17 11.73
C PHE A 112 8.30 -1.51 10.61
N ALA A 113 7.80 -1.98 9.47
CA ALA A 113 8.64 -2.45 8.39
C ALA A 113 8.25 -1.82 7.05
N LEU A 114 9.24 -1.36 6.31
CA LEU A 114 9.12 -0.66 5.03
C LEU A 114 10.04 -1.30 3.99
N PRO A 115 9.70 -1.31 2.70
CA PRO A 115 10.63 -1.78 1.67
C PRO A 115 11.81 -0.80 1.53
N ARG A 116 12.94 -1.30 1.06
CA ARG A 116 14.04 -0.45 0.61
C ARG A 116 13.62 0.33 -0.63
N ASP A 117 14.04 1.59 -0.71
CA ASP A 117 13.89 2.36 -1.94
C ASP A 117 14.61 1.64 -3.09
N PRO A 118 13.95 1.38 -4.22
CA PRO A 118 14.54 0.57 -5.29
C PRO A 118 15.74 1.23 -6.00
N TYR A 119 15.96 2.53 -5.79
CA TYR A 119 17.06 3.29 -6.37
C TYR A 119 18.08 3.76 -5.33
N LYS A 120 17.67 3.84 -4.07
CA LYS A 120 18.49 4.23 -2.92
C LYS A 120 18.25 3.23 -1.78
N PRO A 121 18.84 2.01 -1.87
CA PRO A 121 18.51 0.91 -0.96
C PRO A 121 18.93 1.14 0.51
N GLU A 122 19.68 2.19 0.78
CA GLU A 122 20.03 2.62 2.13
C GLU A 122 18.90 3.32 2.87
N ILE A 123 17.83 3.75 2.16
CA ILE A 123 16.65 4.38 2.76
C ILE A 123 15.39 3.58 2.45
N ALA A 124 14.33 3.82 3.24
CA ALA A 124 13.05 3.17 3.04
C ALA A 124 12.19 3.90 1.99
N CYS A 125 11.24 3.17 1.37
CA CYS A 125 10.09 3.74 0.69
C CYS A 125 8.79 3.24 1.35
N ASN A 126 7.65 3.88 1.03
CA ASN A 126 6.35 3.57 1.63
C ASN A 126 5.36 2.91 0.64
N GLY A 127 5.86 2.26 -0.40
CA GLY A 127 5.00 1.54 -1.34
C GLY A 127 4.15 0.45 -0.70
N VAL A 128 4.68 -0.17 0.36
CA VAL A 128 3.98 -1.10 1.27
C VAL A 128 4.51 -0.85 2.67
N ALA A 129 3.62 -0.78 3.67
CA ALA A 129 4.02 -0.67 5.07
C ALA A 129 3.38 -1.79 5.90
N LEU A 130 4.21 -2.52 6.65
CA LEU A 130 3.77 -3.46 7.67
C LEU A 130 3.81 -2.72 9.02
N CYS A 131 2.65 -2.32 9.54
CA CYS A 131 2.55 -1.41 10.68
C CYS A 131 1.88 -2.10 11.88
N PRO A 132 2.55 -2.18 13.04
CA PRO A 132 1.99 -2.81 14.25
C PRO A 132 0.96 -1.94 15.00
N GLY A 133 0.59 -0.76 14.46
CA GLY A 133 -0.36 0.16 15.10
C GLY A 133 0.28 1.44 15.61
N MET A 134 1.10 2.09 14.80
CA MET A 134 1.86 3.30 15.14
C MET A 134 1.06 4.58 14.89
N VAL A 135 0.15 4.93 15.79
CA VAL A 135 -0.67 6.15 15.70
C VAL A 135 0.18 7.43 15.72
N GLU A 136 1.35 7.38 16.34
CA GLU A 136 2.30 8.51 16.42
C GLU A 136 2.79 8.96 15.02
N VAL A 137 2.77 8.08 14.02
CA VAL A 137 3.06 8.46 12.63
C VAL A 137 2.05 9.49 12.15
N HIS A 138 0.78 9.33 12.48
CA HIS A 138 -0.26 10.31 12.15
C HIS A 138 -0.19 11.56 13.04
N ILE A 139 -0.10 11.39 14.36
CA ILE A 139 -0.13 12.51 15.34
C ILE A 139 1.02 13.50 15.11
N ASN A 140 2.19 13.01 14.72
CA ASN A 140 3.38 13.84 14.55
C ASN A 140 3.53 14.42 13.14
N HIS A 141 2.65 14.12 12.21
CA HIS A 141 2.69 14.69 10.86
C HIS A 141 2.35 16.17 10.86
N ARG A 142 3.07 16.97 10.08
CA ARG A 142 2.93 18.42 9.98
C ARG A 142 2.81 18.92 8.53
N GLY A 143 2.39 18.05 7.60
CA GLY A 143 2.21 18.36 6.18
C GLY A 143 3.43 18.10 5.30
N GLU A 144 4.51 17.53 5.84
CA GLU A 144 5.64 17.09 5.03
C GLU A 144 5.30 15.89 4.14
N ASN A 145 6.15 15.63 3.14
CA ASN A 145 6.01 14.47 2.28
C ASN A 145 5.90 13.18 3.10
N ASP A 146 4.93 12.32 2.77
CA ASP A 146 4.62 11.08 3.49
C ASP A 146 5.83 10.15 3.63
N MET A 147 6.61 9.97 2.56
CA MET A 147 7.79 9.10 2.55
C MET A 147 8.92 9.66 3.43
N GLU A 148 9.14 10.98 3.42
CA GLU A 148 10.10 11.63 4.31
C GLU A 148 9.66 11.53 5.76
N HIS A 149 8.35 11.63 6.01
CA HIS A 149 7.79 11.53 7.34
C HIS A 149 7.94 10.14 7.94
N VAL A 150 7.54 9.08 7.24
CA VAL A 150 7.63 7.70 7.77
C VAL A 150 9.06 7.26 8.06
N ARG A 151 10.04 7.78 7.31
CA ARG A 151 11.47 7.52 7.54
C ARG A 151 12.01 8.03 8.89
N LYS A 152 11.32 8.99 9.53
CA LYS A 152 11.71 9.53 10.85
C LYS A 152 11.44 8.53 11.98
N PHE A 153 10.58 7.56 11.77
CA PHE A 153 10.23 6.56 12.78
C PHE A 153 11.14 5.35 12.70
N PRO A 154 11.47 4.73 13.86
CA PRO A 154 12.25 3.50 13.88
C PRO A 154 11.54 2.41 13.04
N HIS A 155 12.24 1.88 12.05
CA HIS A 155 11.74 0.84 11.17
C HIS A 155 12.84 -0.17 10.81
N VAL A 156 12.39 -1.31 10.32
CA VAL A 156 13.25 -2.32 9.71
C VAL A 156 12.89 -2.44 8.22
N PHE A 157 13.76 -3.04 7.44
CA PHE A 157 13.46 -3.25 6.03
C PHE A 157 12.72 -4.57 5.83
N ILE A 158 11.60 -4.53 5.09
CA ILE A 158 10.88 -5.75 4.67
C ILE A 158 11.81 -6.68 3.90
N ASP A 159 12.73 -6.12 3.14
CA ASP A 159 13.73 -6.85 2.36
C ASP A 159 14.66 -7.74 3.21
N ASP A 160 14.89 -7.37 4.47
CA ASP A 160 15.74 -8.12 5.40
C ASP A 160 14.97 -9.21 6.14
N ILE A 161 13.67 -8.97 6.42
CA ILE A 161 12.80 -9.91 7.15
C ILE A 161 12.20 -10.94 6.17
N PHE A 162 11.78 -10.48 4.99
CA PHE A 162 11.12 -11.29 3.96
C PHE A 162 11.84 -11.11 2.61
N PRO A 163 13.06 -11.66 2.48
CA PRO A 163 13.89 -11.45 1.29
C PRO A 163 13.16 -11.82 0.00
N GLY A 164 13.13 -10.89 -0.96
CA GLY A 164 12.60 -11.13 -2.29
C GLY A 164 11.07 -11.13 -2.41
N GLN A 165 10.30 -10.90 -1.33
CA GLN A 165 8.85 -11.07 -1.38
C GLN A 165 8.06 -9.81 -1.68
N VAL A 166 8.56 -8.63 -1.31
CA VAL A 166 7.92 -7.32 -1.57
C VAL A 166 8.88 -6.48 -2.40
N LYS A 167 8.54 -6.21 -3.66
CA LYS A 167 9.46 -5.54 -4.60
C LYS A 167 8.79 -4.53 -5.50
N SER A 168 9.54 -3.50 -5.87
CA SER A 168 9.14 -2.56 -6.90
C SER A 168 9.11 -3.25 -8.27
N TYR A 169 8.00 -3.08 -9.01
CA TYR A 169 7.93 -3.58 -10.38
C TYR A 169 9.03 -2.96 -11.25
N LYS A 170 9.08 -1.64 -11.32
CA LYS A 170 10.03 -0.91 -12.16
C LYS A 170 11.48 -1.06 -11.70
N GLY A 171 11.73 -0.97 -10.40
CA GLY A 171 13.08 -1.00 -9.85
C GLY A 171 13.69 -2.40 -9.79
N HIS A 172 12.85 -3.45 -9.78
CA HIS A 172 13.33 -4.83 -9.62
C HIS A 172 12.75 -5.80 -10.66
N ILE A 173 11.42 -5.99 -10.67
CA ILE A 173 10.75 -7.08 -11.41
C ILE A 173 10.99 -6.95 -12.91
N LYS A 174 10.86 -5.77 -13.48
CA LYS A 174 11.03 -5.49 -14.91
C LYS A 174 12.39 -5.96 -15.45
N ARG A 175 13.41 -5.99 -14.60
CA ARG A 175 14.78 -6.39 -15.00
C ARG A 175 15.18 -7.79 -14.55
N ARG A 176 14.64 -8.29 -13.43
CA ARG A 176 15.07 -9.53 -12.79
C ARG A 176 14.00 -10.62 -12.79
N GLY A 177 12.79 -10.29 -13.25
CA GLY A 177 11.64 -11.21 -13.22
C GLY A 177 10.99 -11.31 -11.85
N TRP A 178 9.95 -12.12 -11.77
CA TRP A 178 9.09 -12.24 -10.60
C TRP A 178 9.67 -13.07 -9.46
N GLY A 179 10.36 -14.17 -9.78
CA GLY A 179 10.87 -15.08 -8.74
C GLY A 179 9.80 -15.47 -7.72
N GLY A 180 10.13 -15.37 -6.43
CA GLY A 180 9.22 -15.65 -5.30
C GLY A 180 8.44 -14.44 -4.78
N ILE A 181 8.30 -13.36 -5.56
CA ILE A 181 7.65 -12.12 -5.16
C ILE A 181 6.17 -12.37 -4.89
N LYS A 182 5.68 -11.86 -3.76
CA LYS A 182 4.30 -11.95 -3.30
C LYS A 182 3.53 -10.64 -3.45
N ILE A 183 4.23 -9.51 -3.32
CA ILE A 183 3.67 -8.17 -3.51
C ILE A 183 4.59 -7.39 -4.44
N ALA A 184 4.02 -6.90 -5.54
CA ALA A 184 4.65 -5.94 -6.43
C ALA A 184 4.01 -4.56 -6.26
N TYR A 185 4.78 -3.55 -5.90
CA TYR A 185 4.31 -2.17 -5.84
C TYR A 185 4.86 -1.38 -7.03
N PHE A 186 4.04 -0.45 -7.49
CA PHE A 186 4.37 0.43 -8.59
C PHE A 186 4.59 1.85 -8.07
N HIS A 187 5.30 2.67 -8.81
CA HIS A 187 5.52 4.07 -8.48
C HIS A 187 5.79 4.91 -9.73
N GLY A 188 5.38 6.16 -9.71
CA GLY A 188 5.51 7.06 -10.85
C GLY A 188 4.73 6.57 -12.07
N LYS A 189 5.29 6.72 -13.27
CA LYS A 189 4.74 6.22 -14.54
C LYS A 189 4.90 4.70 -14.66
N GLU A 190 4.24 4.07 -15.62
CA GLU A 190 4.15 2.62 -15.83
C GLU A 190 3.35 1.95 -14.71
N LYS A 191 2.05 2.12 -14.77
CA LYS A 191 1.08 1.53 -13.85
C LYS A 191 0.64 0.13 -14.31
N PRO A 192 0.02 -0.70 -13.44
CA PRO A 192 -0.40 -2.06 -13.78
C PRO A 192 -1.23 -2.17 -15.06
N HIS A 193 -2.12 -1.19 -15.34
CA HIS A 193 -2.98 -1.19 -16.53
C HIS A 193 -2.23 -0.92 -17.84
N GLU A 194 -1.04 -0.33 -17.78
CA GLU A 194 -0.24 0.06 -18.94
C GLU A 194 0.72 -1.03 -19.42
N ILE A 195 0.92 -2.07 -18.63
CA ILE A 195 1.95 -3.07 -18.90
C ILE A 195 1.38 -4.39 -19.40
N ALA A 196 2.13 -5.04 -20.31
CA ALA A 196 1.73 -6.31 -20.93
C ALA A 196 2.21 -7.55 -20.13
N ASP A 197 2.72 -7.37 -18.92
CA ASP A 197 3.23 -8.44 -18.08
C ASP A 197 2.11 -9.45 -17.75
N ARG A 198 2.37 -10.74 -18.02
CA ARG A 198 1.39 -11.81 -17.83
C ARG A 198 0.96 -11.95 -16.38
N VAL A 199 1.90 -11.89 -15.44
CA VAL A 199 1.60 -12.04 -14.00
C VAL A 199 0.74 -10.89 -13.51
N VAL A 200 1.03 -9.66 -13.95
CA VAL A 200 0.20 -8.51 -13.62
C VAL A 200 -1.21 -8.69 -14.16
N LYS A 201 -1.37 -9.09 -15.42
CA LYS A 201 -2.71 -9.31 -16.02
C LYS A 201 -3.51 -10.42 -15.33
N GLU A 202 -2.84 -11.44 -14.80
CA GLU A 202 -3.47 -12.55 -14.11
C GLU A 202 -3.91 -12.17 -12.69
N HIS A 203 -3.14 -11.34 -12.00
CA HIS A 203 -3.36 -11.05 -10.59
C HIS A 203 -4.01 -9.69 -10.31
N TRP A 204 -3.94 -8.74 -11.23
CA TRP A 204 -4.55 -7.42 -11.10
C TRP A 204 -5.91 -7.35 -11.82
N VAL A 205 -6.90 -8.10 -11.31
CA VAL A 205 -8.24 -8.31 -11.89
C VAL A 205 -9.35 -8.03 -10.89
#